data_b215fe3d8cb359da7d4050146a9c9ce6
#
_entry.id   b215fe3d8cb359da7d4050146a9c9ce6
#
_cell.length_a   1.000
_cell.length_b   1.000
_cell.length_c   1.000
_cell.angle_alpha   90.00
_cell.angle_beta   90.00
_cell.angle_gamma   90.00
#
_symmetry.space_group_name_H-M   'P 1'
#
loop_
_entity.id
_entity.type
_entity.pdbx_description
1 polymer ?
#
loop_
_entity_poly.entity_id
_entity_poly.type
_entity_poly.pdbx_seq_one_letter_code
_entity_poly.pdbx_strand_id
1 'polypeptide(L)'
;MSEKSQILFGLYVPPHPQPLLSPDANPGYANLRTAFETCRKRIEESEADLILVYSTTWPSVVVHQIQALRESIWTHVDDDFHYLGSMPYNFQIDTEFAHEYCSMAEKRGLHARTVEYEGFPIDTGSVVALSLLNPDNRIPACIVSSLSLIHI
;
A
#
# COMPACT_ATOMS: atom_id res chain seq x y z
N MET A 1 -26.76 -8.76 -12.84
CA MET A 1 -25.56 -9.14 -13.62
C MET A 1 -24.36 -8.76 -12.77
N SER A 2 -23.56 -9.71 -12.33
CA SER A 2 -22.31 -9.37 -11.62
C SER A 2 -21.40 -8.65 -12.60
N GLU A 3 -21.13 -7.38 -12.36
CA GLU A 3 -20.06 -6.69 -13.06
C GLU A 3 -18.77 -7.44 -12.78
N LYS A 4 -18.11 -7.88 -13.84
CA LYS A 4 -16.84 -8.58 -13.70
C LYS A 4 -15.81 -7.56 -13.19
N SER A 5 -15.29 -7.81 -11.99
CA SER A 5 -14.13 -7.07 -11.49
C SER A 5 -13.01 -7.18 -12.52
N GLN A 6 -12.39 -6.04 -12.86
CA GLN A 6 -11.28 -6.01 -13.81
C GLN A 6 -10.12 -5.20 -13.24
N ILE A 7 -8.91 -5.61 -13.57
CA ILE A 7 -7.72 -4.82 -13.31
C ILE A 7 -7.62 -3.78 -14.42
N LEU A 8 -7.71 -2.50 -14.08
CA LEU A 8 -7.65 -1.39 -15.04
C LEU A 8 -6.22 -1.18 -15.52
N PHE A 9 -5.26 -1.16 -14.60
CA PHE A 9 -3.83 -1.10 -14.88
C PHE A 9 -3.01 -1.45 -13.63
N GLY A 10 -1.70 -1.64 -13.80
CA GLY A 10 -0.75 -1.86 -12.71
C GLY A 10 0.35 -0.82 -12.73
N LEU A 11 0.86 -0.48 -11.54
CA LEU A 11 2.01 0.40 -11.34
C LEU A 11 3.08 -0.34 -10.55
N TYR A 12 4.32 -0.16 -10.93
CA TYR A 12 5.46 -0.54 -10.11
C TYR A 12 6.09 0.72 -9.54
N VAL A 13 6.13 0.82 -8.21
CA VAL A 13 6.60 2.02 -7.51
C VAL A 13 7.74 1.68 -6.56
N PRO A 14 8.76 2.55 -6.44
CA PRO A 14 9.86 2.32 -5.50
C PRO A 14 9.40 2.52 -4.06
N PRO A 15 9.88 1.68 -3.11
CA PRO A 15 9.47 1.72 -1.71
C PRO A 15 10.29 2.71 -0.85
N HIS A 16 10.81 3.77 -1.44
CA HIS A 16 11.69 4.72 -0.76
C HIS A 16 10.96 5.97 -0.25
N PRO A 17 11.29 6.49 0.96
CA PRO A 17 10.60 7.64 1.54
C PRO A 17 10.97 8.99 0.92
N GLN A 18 12.10 9.09 0.18
CA GLN A 18 12.61 10.35 -0.33
C GLN A 18 11.64 11.12 -1.24
N PRO A 19 10.90 10.48 -2.18
CA PRO A 19 9.94 11.21 -3.00
C PRO A 19 8.82 11.88 -2.18
N LEU A 20 8.53 11.36 -0.99
CA LEU A 20 7.54 11.92 -0.07
C LEU A 20 8.15 12.98 0.85
N LEU A 21 9.26 12.66 1.53
CA LEU A 21 9.81 13.46 2.62
C LEU A 21 10.86 14.46 2.19
N SER A 22 11.61 14.21 1.11
CA SER A 22 12.71 15.08 0.67
C SER A 22 12.87 15.09 -0.85
N PRO A 23 11.81 15.43 -1.61
CA PRO A 23 11.85 15.41 -3.08
C PRO A 23 12.94 16.31 -3.67
N ASP A 24 13.24 17.41 -3.00
CA ASP A 24 14.22 18.42 -3.46
C ASP A 24 15.67 18.07 -3.14
N ALA A 25 15.93 16.97 -2.42
CA ALA A 25 17.28 16.56 -2.04
C ALA A 25 18.16 16.21 -3.25
N ASN A 26 17.57 15.72 -4.35
CA ASN A 26 18.22 15.58 -5.64
C ASN A 26 17.18 15.51 -6.78
N PRO A 27 17.61 15.79 -8.04
CA PRO A 27 16.72 15.78 -9.20
C PRO A 27 15.99 14.46 -9.44
N GLY A 28 16.59 13.33 -9.05
CA GLY A 28 15.99 12.01 -9.19
C GLY A 28 14.72 11.85 -8.35
N TYR A 29 14.75 12.34 -7.11
CA TYR A 29 13.58 12.29 -6.22
C TYR A 29 12.48 13.25 -6.65
N ALA A 30 12.85 14.44 -7.15
CA ALA A 30 11.91 15.38 -7.76
C ALA A 30 11.20 14.76 -8.98
N ASN A 31 11.96 14.09 -9.85
CA ASN A 31 11.41 13.39 -11.01
C ASN A 31 10.47 12.25 -10.60
N LEU A 32 10.83 11.47 -9.58
CA LEU A 32 9.96 10.44 -9.02
C LEU A 32 8.67 11.05 -8.47
N ARG A 33 8.74 12.13 -7.73
CA ARG A 33 7.56 12.85 -7.23
C ARG A 33 6.62 13.27 -8.37
N THR A 34 7.17 13.83 -9.43
CA THR A 34 6.42 14.21 -10.64
C THR A 34 5.80 12.98 -11.33
N ALA A 35 6.51 11.85 -11.37
CA ALA A 35 5.98 10.61 -11.89
C ALA A 35 4.78 10.08 -11.07
N PHE A 36 4.87 10.14 -9.74
CA PHE A 36 3.74 9.81 -8.87
C PHE A 36 2.52 10.71 -9.12
N GLU A 37 2.73 12.02 -9.29
CA GLU A 37 1.65 12.95 -9.62
C GLU A 37 0.98 12.62 -10.97
N THR A 38 1.77 12.22 -11.96
CA THR A 38 1.26 11.77 -13.25
C THR A 38 0.43 10.48 -13.10
N CYS A 39 0.93 9.51 -12.33
CA CYS A 39 0.20 8.28 -12.06
C CYS A 39 -1.09 8.54 -11.27
N ARG A 40 -1.06 9.44 -10.28
CA ARG A 40 -2.26 9.84 -9.52
C ARG A 40 -3.36 10.38 -10.44
N LYS A 41 -3.04 11.28 -11.35
CA LYS A 41 -4.02 11.80 -12.32
C LYS A 41 -4.65 10.66 -13.14
N ARG A 42 -3.85 9.70 -13.58
CA ARG A 42 -4.35 8.53 -14.29
C ARG A 42 -5.26 7.65 -13.45
N ILE A 43 -4.98 7.51 -12.14
CA ILE A 43 -5.86 6.81 -11.21
C ILE A 43 -7.19 7.55 -11.07
N GLU A 44 -7.15 8.87 -10.89
CA GLU A 44 -8.35 9.70 -10.78
C GLU A 44 -9.23 9.63 -12.04
N GLU A 45 -8.61 9.61 -13.23
CA GLU A 45 -9.30 9.49 -14.52
C GLU A 45 -9.86 8.09 -14.81
N SER A 46 -9.35 7.07 -14.13
CA SER A 46 -9.72 5.66 -14.39
C SER A 46 -11.02 5.23 -13.70
N GLU A 47 -11.57 6.05 -12.79
CA GLU A 47 -12.73 5.72 -11.96
C GLU A 47 -12.57 4.39 -11.19
N ALA A 48 -11.34 4.10 -10.74
CA ALA A 48 -11.05 2.89 -9.98
C ALA A 48 -11.77 2.89 -8.62
N ASP A 49 -12.35 1.78 -8.25
CA ASP A 49 -13.08 1.58 -6.99
C ASP A 49 -12.16 1.13 -5.84
N LEU A 50 -10.99 0.60 -6.16
CA LEU A 50 -10.05 0.02 -5.20
C LEU A 50 -8.61 0.20 -5.67
N ILE A 51 -7.72 0.47 -4.72
CA ILE A 51 -6.27 0.40 -4.92
C ILE A 51 -5.75 -0.83 -4.19
N LEU A 52 -5.30 -1.84 -4.94
CA LEU A 52 -4.63 -3.00 -4.36
C LEU A 52 -3.12 -2.74 -4.32
N VAL A 53 -2.57 -2.66 -3.11
CA VAL A 53 -1.12 -2.55 -2.88
C VAL A 53 -0.56 -3.93 -2.58
N TYR A 54 0.34 -4.38 -3.42
CA TYR A 54 1.06 -5.63 -3.23
C TYR A 54 2.48 -5.31 -2.75
N SER A 55 2.68 -5.30 -1.43
CA SER A 55 3.96 -4.92 -0.85
C SER A 55 4.93 -6.08 -0.80
N THR A 56 6.16 -5.83 -1.28
CA THR A 56 7.29 -6.75 -1.16
C THR A 56 8.19 -6.42 0.05
N THR A 57 7.89 -5.34 0.76
CA THR A 57 8.68 -4.84 1.89
C THR A 57 7.94 -4.90 3.23
N TRP A 58 6.64 -5.16 3.21
CA TRP A 58 5.88 -5.38 4.45
C TRP A 58 6.18 -6.78 5.00
N PRO A 59 6.96 -6.89 6.11
CA PRO A 59 7.45 -8.18 6.56
C PRO A 59 6.33 -9.06 7.11
N SER A 60 6.34 -10.33 6.70
CA SER A 60 5.49 -11.36 7.27
C SER A 60 6.33 -12.62 7.52
N VAL A 61 6.19 -13.21 8.71
CA VAL A 61 7.03 -14.34 9.12
C VAL A 61 6.52 -15.67 8.58
N VAL A 62 5.21 -15.88 8.56
CA VAL A 62 4.63 -17.21 8.30
C VAL A 62 3.59 -17.20 7.19
N VAL A 63 2.86 -16.10 7.04
CA VAL A 63 1.68 -16.02 6.18
C VAL A 63 1.66 -14.72 5.38
N HIS A 64 0.87 -14.69 4.29
CA HIS A 64 0.52 -13.43 3.64
C HIS A 64 -0.40 -12.62 4.55
N GLN A 65 -0.01 -11.42 4.90
CA GLN A 65 -0.82 -10.51 5.72
C GLN A 65 -1.65 -9.62 4.81
N ILE A 66 -2.90 -9.41 5.19
CA ILE A 66 -3.82 -8.50 4.49
C ILE A 66 -4.33 -7.50 5.52
N GLN A 67 -4.11 -6.20 5.28
CA GLN A 67 -4.66 -5.17 6.15
C GLN A 67 -6.18 -5.12 5.98
N ALA A 68 -6.91 -5.29 7.10
CA ALA A 68 -8.36 -5.30 7.12
C ALA A 68 -8.97 -4.38 8.20
N LEU A 69 -8.14 -3.63 8.93
CA LEU A 69 -8.63 -2.60 9.81
C LEU A 69 -9.16 -1.43 8.97
N ARG A 70 -10.45 -1.09 9.11
CA ARG A 70 -11.15 -0.09 8.30
C ARG A 70 -10.40 1.24 8.17
N GLU A 71 -9.85 1.73 9.28
CA GLU A 71 -9.02 2.93 9.31
C GLU A 71 -7.63 2.53 9.82
N SER A 72 -6.67 2.44 8.92
CA SER A 72 -5.28 2.17 9.27
C SER A 72 -4.58 3.50 9.56
N ILE A 73 -4.45 3.82 10.84
CA ILE A 73 -3.89 5.09 11.33
C ILE A 73 -2.60 4.80 12.09
N TRP A 74 -1.51 5.46 11.70
CA TRP A 74 -0.23 5.39 12.40
C TRP A 74 0.69 6.54 11.99
N THR A 75 1.82 6.64 12.68
CA THR A 75 2.95 7.47 12.25
C THR A 75 4.14 6.55 12.01
N HIS A 76 4.46 6.33 10.74
CA HIS A 76 5.58 5.47 10.35
C HIS A 76 6.90 6.26 10.33
N VAL A 77 7.97 5.59 10.75
CA VAL A 77 9.35 6.07 10.61
C VAL A 77 10.12 4.96 9.92
N ASP A 78 10.78 5.29 8.82
CA ASP A 78 11.58 4.31 8.09
C ASP A 78 12.85 3.96 8.87
N ASP A 79 13.19 2.69 8.95
CA ASP A 79 14.32 2.19 9.76
C ASP A 79 15.67 2.70 9.23
N ASP A 80 15.85 2.72 7.91
CA ASP A 80 17.10 3.14 7.27
C ASP A 80 17.19 4.65 7.08
N PHE A 81 16.05 5.32 6.90
CA PHE A 81 15.94 6.74 6.59
C PHE A 81 15.25 7.55 7.69
N HIS A 82 15.35 7.12 8.94
CA HIS A 82 14.72 7.76 10.09
C HIS A 82 15.06 9.25 10.25
N TYR A 83 16.24 9.67 9.78
CA TYR A 83 16.70 11.07 9.80
C TYR A 83 15.89 11.99 8.86
N LEU A 84 15.11 11.45 7.93
CA LEU A 84 14.23 12.23 7.05
C LEU A 84 12.94 12.68 7.76
N GLY A 85 12.62 12.07 8.91
CA GLY A 85 11.42 12.37 9.68
C GLY A 85 10.39 11.23 9.68
N SER A 86 9.16 11.59 9.97
CA SER A 86 8.04 10.65 10.12
C SER A 86 6.97 10.86 9.06
N MET A 87 6.23 9.81 8.77
CA MET A 87 5.14 9.75 7.79
C MET A 87 3.84 9.42 8.52
N PRO A 88 3.09 10.41 9.01
CA PRO A 88 1.75 10.17 9.54
C PRO A 88 0.83 9.74 8.40
N TYR A 89 -0.01 8.74 8.64
CA TYR A 89 -0.99 8.28 7.67
C TYR A 89 -2.31 7.92 8.32
N ASN A 90 -3.37 8.00 7.53
CA ASN A 90 -4.70 7.50 7.82
C ASN A 90 -5.28 6.99 6.51
N PHE A 91 -5.31 5.67 6.31
CA PHE A 91 -5.80 5.07 5.08
C PHE A 91 -7.13 4.36 5.31
N GLN A 92 -8.07 4.59 4.40
CA GLN A 92 -9.33 3.85 4.36
C GLN A 92 -9.09 2.50 3.67
N ILE A 93 -9.43 1.43 4.38
CA ILE A 93 -9.26 0.05 3.89
C ILE A 93 -10.61 -0.52 3.52
N ASP A 94 -10.69 -1.16 2.36
CA ASP A 94 -11.83 -2.00 2.00
C ASP A 94 -11.76 -3.31 2.77
N THR A 95 -12.40 -3.32 3.91
CA THR A 95 -12.40 -4.46 4.84
C THR A 95 -13.09 -5.68 4.22
N GLU A 96 -14.17 -5.47 3.47
CA GLU A 96 -14.92 -6.56 2.82
C GLU A 96 -14.05 -7.23 1.76
N PHE A 97 -13.44 -6.45 0.89
CA PHE A 97 -12.50 -6.96 -0.11
C PHE A 97 -11.29 -7.65 0.54
N ALA A 98 -10.74 -7.11 1.63
CA ALA A 98 -9.62 -7.71 2.34
C ALA A 98 -9.95 -9.12 2.88
N HIS A 99 -11.13 -9.30 3.47
CA HIS A 99 -11.61 -10.61 3.93
C HIS A 99 -11.87 -11.58 2.78
N GLU A 100 -12.50 -11.10 1.71
CA GLU A 100 -12.75 -11.92 0.52
C GLU A 100 -11.43 -12.37 -0.12
N TYR A 101 -10.47 -11.46 -0.28
CA TYR A 101 -9.12 -11.76 -0.78
C TYR A 101 -8.44 -12.82 0.08
N CYS A 102 -8.46 -12.69 1.41
CA CYS A 102 -7.90 -13.66 2.34
C CYS A 102 -8.53 -15.05 2.14
N SER A 103 -9.86 -15.12 2.14
CA SER A 103 -10.59 -16.37 1.92
C SER A 103 -10.26 -17.04 0.57
N MET A 104 -10.14 -16.23 -0.48
CA MET A 104 -9.79 -16.74 -1.82
C MET A 104 -8.34 -17.22 -1.90
N ALA A 105 -7.42 -16.54 -1.21
CA ALA A 105 -6.01 -16.95 -1.12
C ALA A 105 -5.89 -18.32 -0.41
N GLU A 106 -6.57 -18.48 0.73
CA GLU A 106 -6.60 -19.76 1.46
C GLU A 106 -7.19 -20.90 0.64
N LYS A 107 -8.30 -20.66 -0.05
CA LYS A 107 -8.91 -21.66 -0.97
C LYS A 107 -7.97 -22.11 -2.09
N ARG A 108 -6.98 -21.28 -2.43
CA ARG A 108 -5.95 -21.61 -3.42
C ARG A 108 -4.67 -22.19 -2.80
N GLY A 109 -4.68 -22.49 -1.51
CA GLY A 109 -3.56 -23.12 -0.81
C GLY A 109 -2.49 -22.14 -0.34
N LEU A 110 -2.73 -20.83 -0.37
CA LEU A 110 -1.85 -19.84 0.23
C LEU A 110 -2.18 -19.69 1.73
N HIS A 111 -1.15 -19.61 2.54
CA HIS A 111 -1.34 -19.25 3.95
C HIS A 111 -1.54 -17.73 4.04
N ALA A 112 -2.74 -17.29 4.36
CA ALA A 112 -3.11 -15.89 4.45
C ALA A 112 -3.87 -15.61 5.75
N ARG A 113 -3.81 -14.36 6.21
CA ARG A 113 -4.65 -13.88 7.32
C ARG A 113 -4.85 -12.39 7.24
N THR A 114 -6.00 -11.92 7.74
CA THR A 114 -6.26 -10.50 7.95
C THR A 114 -5.56 -9.98 9.21
N VAL A 115 -5.22 -8.70 9.18
CA VAL A 115 -4.69 -7.94 10.31
C VAL A 115 -5.65 -6.80 10.61
N GLU A 116 -6.20 -6.79 11.84
CA GLU A 116 -7.25 -5.85 12.27
C GLU A 116 -6.90 -5.16 13.58
N TYR A 117 -5.62 -5.13 13.92
CA TYR A 117 -5.16 -4.53 15.18
C TYR A 117 -4.91 -3.04 15.00
N GLU A 118 -5.47 -2.24 15.91
CA GLU A 118 -5.11 -0.84 16.02
C GLU A 118 -3.59 -0.67 16.25
N GLY A 119 -2.99 0.29 15.56
CA GLY A 119 -1.56 0.54 15.68
C GLY A 119 -0.66 -0.52 15.05
N PHE A 120 -1.19 -1.43 14.21
CA PHE A 120 -0.34 -2.35 13.47
C PHE A 120 0.27 -1.63 12.25
N PRO A 121 1.59 -1.45 12.24
CA PRO A 121 2.24 -0.64 11.20
C PRO A 121 2.24 -1.36 9.84
N ILE A 122 2.11 -0.57 8.79
CA ILE A 122 2.41 -0.98 7.42
C ILE A 122 3.81 -0.48 7.03
N ASP A 123 4.37 -1.01 5.97
CA ASP A 123 5.73 -0.68 5.52
C ASP A 123 5.84 0.68 4.82
N THR A 124 7.07 1.19 4.74
CA THR A 124 7.40 2.44 4.06
C THR A 124 6.85 2.50 2.64
N GLY A 125 7.02 1.41 1.86
CA GLY A 125 6.58 1.38 0.46
C GLY A 125 5.08 1.59 0.31
N SER A 126 4.27 0.93 1.14
CA SER A 126 2.82 1.10 1.16
C SER A 126 2.41 2.50 1.59
N VAL A 127 3.07 3.07 2.63
CA VAL A 127 2.81 4.44 3.08
C VAL A 127 3.12 5.45 1.98
N VAL A 128 4.29 5.35 1.36
CA VAL A 128 4.71 6.28 0.28
C VAL A 128 3.77 6.16 -0.92
N ALA A 129 3.47 4.94 -1.36
CA ALA A 129 2.60 4.71 -2.50
C ALA A 129 1.22 5.35 -2.29
N LEU A 130 0.55 5.03 -1.19
CA LEU A 130 -0.79 5.55 -0.91
C LEU A 130 -0.79 7.05 -0.65
N SER A 131 0.19 7.58 0.09
CA SER A 131 0.30 9.02 0.35
C SER A 131 0.50 9.85 -0.91
N LEU A 132 1.18 9.32 -1.93
CA LEU A 132 1.43 10.03 -3.19
C LEU A 132 0.38 9.77 -4.27
N LEU A 133 -0.19 8.57 -4.31
CA LEU A 133 -1.15 8.18 -5.35
C LEU A 133 -2.61 8.46 -4.95
N ASN A 134 -2.91 8.48 -3.65
CA ASN A 134 -4.28 8.66 -3.12
C ASN A 134 -4.28 9.58 -1.87
N PRO A 135 -3.69 10.79 -1.95
CA PRO A 135 -3.49 11.67 -0.79
C PRO A 135 -4.78 12.08 -0.10
N ASP A 136 -5.86 12.20 -0.84
CA ASP A 136 -7.19 12.57 -0.32
C ASP A 136 -7.98 11.38 0.21
N ASN A 137 -7.40 10.18 0.13
CA ASN A 137 -8.00 8.94 0.61
C ASN A 137 -9.40 8.63 0.03
N ARG A 138 -9.62 9.03 -1.24
CA ARG A 138 -10.92 8.90 -1.92
C ARG A 138 -11.25 7.48 -2.33
N ILE A 139 -10.22 6.71 -2.66
CA ILE A 139 -10.35 5.34 -3.11
C ILE A 139 -9.91 4.44 -1.96
N PRO A 140 -10.73 3.50 -1.48
CA PRO A 140 -10.31 2.57 -0.45
C PRO A 140 -9.17 1.70 -0.96
N ALA A 141 -8.31 1.26 -0.04
CA ALA A 141 -7.17 0.42 -0.36
C ALA A 141 -7.32 -0.99 0.22
N CYS A 142 -6.65 -1.94 -0.40
CA CYS A 142 -6.32 -3.23 0.20
C CYS A 142 -4.80 -3.40 0.14
N ILE A 143 -4.17 -3.67 1.27
CA ILE A 143 -2.71 -3.83 1.36
C ILE A 143 -2.40 -5.28 1.67
N VAL A 144 -1.58 -5.90 0.83
CA VAL A 144 -1.20 -7.31 0.94
C VAL A 144 0.31 -7.43 1.04
N SER A 145 0.78 -8.18 2.03
CA SER A 145 2.19 -8.57 2.13
C SER A 145 2.49 -9.74 1.21
N SER A 146 3.50 -9.59 0.37
CA SER A 146 4.04 -10.68 -0.46
C SER A 146 5.37 -11.21 0.02
N LEU A 147 5.97 -10.59 1.04
CA LEU A 147 7.24 -10.99 1.61
C LEU A 147 7.03 -12.00 2.74
N SER A 148 7.64 -13.17 2.59
CA SER A 148 7.77 -14.15 3.67
C SER A 148 9.23 -14.24 4.09
N LEU A 149 9.53 -13.94 5.35
CA LEU A 149 10.87 -14.04 5.90
C LEU A 149 11.40 -15.49 5.98
N ILE A 150 10.54 -16.48 5.81
CA ILE A 150 10.91 -17.90 5.81
C ILE A 150 11.65 -18.29 4.52
N HIS A 151 11.50 -17.51 3.48
CA HIS A 151 12.12 -17.80 2.17
C HIS A 151 13.41 -17.01 1.92
N ILE A 152 13.93 -16.33 2.94
CA ILE A 152 15.22 -15.62 2.87
C ILE A 152 16.35 -16.55 3.42
#